data_2dbb0962a504ff00b7e9700ab0ece4b4
#
_entry.id   2dbb0962a504ff00b7e9700ab0ece4b4
#
_cell.length_a   1.000
_cell.length_b   1.000
_cell.length_c   1.000
_cell.angle_alpha   90.00
_cell.angle_beta   90.00
_cell.angle_gamma   90.00
#
_symmetry.space_group_name_H-M   'P 1'
#
loop_
_entity.id
_entity.type
_entity.pdbx_description
1 polymer ?
#
loop_
_entity_poly.entity_id
_entity_poly.type
_entity_poly.pdbx_seq_one_letter_code
_entity_poly.pdbx_strand_id
1 'polypeptide(L)'
;MLFRLTGLLAGMLLVAATAGADKAPASVGDLSYGEVLYHYYQDDYFNSIVHLLKARRQDTLDYHANEAELLLGGLDLSYGLRNEAGRIFTELLDEHPRAEVRNRAWFYLARLSWQSGDSNSALAALQATGDDVSPSLAAEIAHLQSLVLLARGDNAATVELLGNVRADRAWSPYLDYNLGVAQIRSGALTDGSRALAQVGELNGYNETRRTLRDKANLALGYSYLQHDEPDRARQYLERVRLEGPLSNRALLGTGWADIEAGAYGRALVPWLELGSRNATDPAVQEVLLAIPHAMTRMGLHGRAVEHYEQAITSYYAEQARLDESITAIRDGELLLALLEAADDNGTGWLQDVDAMSASPALRYQVELMARHDFQEAVKNYRDLRRLDDNLAGWAGSIGAFSGMLASRRARHAAQRPVAEAALSAASINTLAQRQRLLTDRLNTIEQQQDPMALASDEENRQWLALQSLHARLGRLPATADINELRDKQQRLRGILFWNVSSDYKPRLWAAQQQLRELDDLLGRTRAAYAGLAAAGEGAPVDFDGFELRIAELHGEIDRLQTRTGVLRLAQGRHIEAIAVAELEQQKQRLEQYLVLARYAMAQTRDTALNSHTTEILP
;
A
#
# COMPACT_ATOMS: atom_id res chain seq x y z
N MET A 1 22.05 3.06 0.81
CA MET A 1 22.07 1.69 1.36
C MET A 1 21.16 1.46 2.57
N LEU A 2 20.40 2.46 2.96
CA LEU A 2 19.33 2.41 4.00
C LEU A 2 17.95 1.97 3.45
N PHE A 3 17.87 1.62 2.17
CA PHE A 3 16.64 1.50 1.37
C PHE A 3 15.81 0.24 1.56
N ARG A 4 16.25 -0.71 2.38
CA ARG A 4 15.43 -1.91 2.62
C ARG A 4 14.63 -1.89 3.92
N LEU A 5 14.67 -0.80 4.66
CA LEU A 5 13.83 -0.67 5.86
C LEU A 5 12.39 -0.20 5.55
N THR A 6 12.19 0.59 4.48
CA THR A 6 10.84 0.93 4.02
C THR A 6 10.23 -0.16 3.15
N GLY A 7 11.04 -0.88 2.37
CA GLY A 7 10.62 -2.09 1.66
C GLY A 7 10.29 -3.27 2.59
N LEU A 8 10.83 -3.30 3.82
CA LEU A 8 10.49 -4.29 4.84
C LEU A 8 9.12 -4.04 5.47
N LEU A 9 8.61 -2.81 5.43
CA LEU A 9 7.25 -2.49 5.88
C LEU A 9 6.17 -2.94 4.89
N ALA A 10 6.42 -2.87 3.59
CA ALA A 10 5.57 -3.46 2.56
C ALA A 10 5.83 -4.96 2.39
N GLY A 11 7.08 -5.41 2.55
CA GLY A 11 7.45 -6.83 2.46
C GLY A 11 7.00 -7.71 3.62
N MET A 12 6.73 -7.13 4.81
CA MET A 12 6.21 -7.90 5.94
C MET A 12 4.72 -8.26 5.84
N LEU A 13 3.95 -7.55 5.03
CA LEU A 13 2.59 -8.00 4.66
C LEU A 13 2.63 -9.18 3.66
N LEU A 14 3.70 -9.31 2.88
CA LEU A 14 3.88 -10.41 1.90
C LEU A 14 4.26 -11.76 2.55
N VAL A 15 4.88 -11.77 3.74
CA VAL A 15 5.27 -13.03 4.41
C VAL A 15 4.08 -13.76 5.03
N ALA A 16 2.95 -13.09 5.26
CA ALA A 16 1.75 -13.74 5.76
C ALA A 16 1.05 -14.67 4.74
N ALA A 17 1.39 -14.56 3.45
CA ALA A 17 0.78 -15.38 2.40
C ALA A 17 1.59 -16.64 2.02
N THR A 18 2.85 -16.79 2.45
CA THR A 18 3.71 -17.90 2.02
C THR A 18 3.98 -18.99 3.07
N ALA A 19 3.48 -18.83 4.30
CA ALA A 19 3.70 -19.81 5.38
C ALA A 19 2.62 -20.92 5.46
N GLY A 20 1.81 -21.09 4.41
CA GLY A 20 0.76 -22.11 4.37
C GLY A 20 0.79 -23.01 3.14
N ALA A 21 1.98 -23.51 2.74
CA ALA A 21 2.16 -24.28 1.50
C ALA A 21 1.68 -25.74 1.55
N ASP A 22 0.67 -26.09 2.39
CA ASP A 22 0.08 -27.43 2.38
C ASP A 22 -1.47 -27.48 2.54
N LYS A 23 -2.15 -26.36 2.37
CA LYS A 23 -3.60 -26.36 2.17
C LYS A 23 -3.89 -25.86 0.76
N ALA A 24 -4.76 -26.59 0.03
CA ALA A 24 -5.32 -26.11 -1.24
C ALA A 24 -5.72 -24.64 -1.07
N PRO A 25 -5.46 -23.76 -2.08
CA PRO A 25 -5.77 -22.35 -1.97
C PRO A 25 -7.23 -22.22 -1.53
N ALA A 26 -7.44 -21.62 -0.36
CA ALA A 26 -8.78 -21.34 0.14
C ALA A 26 -9.49 -20.54 -0.95
N SER A 27 -10.55 -21.08 -1.52
CA SER A 27 -11.34 -20.36 -2.52
C SER A 27 -11.90 -19.11 -1.86
N VAL A 28 -11.67 -17.95 -2.48
CA VAL A 28 -12.25 -16.69 -2.01
C VAL A 28 -13.75 -16.80 -2.15
N GLY A 29 -14.48 -16.80 -1.03
CA GLY A 29 -15.94 -16.94 -1.00
C GLY A 29 -16.66 -15.72 -1.58
N ASP A 30 -16.13 -14.52 -1.33
CA ASP A 30 -16.70 -13.26 -1.80
C ASP A 30 -15.97 -12.77 -3.05
N LEU A 31 -16.68 -12.63 -4.17
CA LEU A 31 -16.09 -12.12 -5.42
C LEU A 31 -15.54 -10.69 -5.26
N SER A 32 -16.24 -9.85 -4.50
CA SER A 32 -15.82 -8.48 -4.17
C SER A 32 -14.50 -8.46 -3.40
N TYR A 33 -14.31 -9.40 -2.47
CA TYR A 33 -13.02 -9.55 -1.77
C TYR A 33 -11.92 -10.06 -2.70
N GLY A 34 -12.26 -10.91 -3.66
CA GLY A 34 -11.34 -11.33 -4.71
C GLY A 34 -10.83 -10.17 -5.58
N GLU A 35 -11.70 -9.22 -5.94
CA GLU A 35 -11.32 -7.97 -6.62
C GLU A 35 -10.34 -7.12 -5.78
N VAL A 36 -10.61 -6.98 -4.49
CA VAL A 36 -9.72 -6.29 -3.54
C VAL A 36 -8.34 -6.92 -3.51
N LEU A 37 -8.27 -8.26 -3.37
CA LEU A 37 -7.01 -8.99 -3.34
C LEU A 37 -6.26 -8.91 -4.67
N TYR A 38 -6.96 -8.88 -5.80
CA TYR A 38 -6.34 -8.69 -7.11
C TYR A 38 -5.55 -7.39 -7.19
N HIS A 39 -6.16 -6.26 -6.79
CA HIS A 39 -5.47 -4.97 -6.74
C HIS A 39 -4.35 -4.96 -5.69
N TYR A 40 -4.58 -5.58 -4.53
CA TYR A 40 -3.59 -5.67 -3.46
C TYR A 40 -2.30 -6.37 -3.91
N TYR A 41 -2.41 -7.52 -4.60
CA TYR A 41 -1.24 -8.27 -5.08
C TYR A 41 -0.55 -7.64 -6.29
N GLN A 42 -1.15 -6.63 -6.90
CA GLN A 42 -0.54 -5.79 -7.93
C GLN A 42 0.13 -4.52 -7.37
N ASP A 43 0.26 -4.41 -6.05
CA ASP A 43 0.74 -3.22 -5.34
C ASP A 43 -0.12 -1.96 -5.60
N ASP A 44 -1.33 -2.14 -6.18
CA ASP A 44 -2.29 -1.08 -6.44
C ASP A 44 -3.19 -0.88 -5.20
N TYR A 45 -2.57 -0.45 -4.12
CA TYR A 45 -3.21 -0.33 -2.81
C TYR A 45 -4.36 0.67 -2.79
N PHE A 46 -4.28 1.73 -3.58
CA PHE A 46 -5.35 2.73 -3.65
C PHE A 46 -6.64 2.12 -4.19
N ASN A 47 -6.58 1.44 -5.33
CA ASN A 47 -7.75 0.76 -5.89
C ASN A 47 -8.21 -0.38 -4.97
N SER A 48 -7.30 -1.08 -4.31
CA SER A 48 -7.65 -2.08 -3.29
C SER A 48 -8.54 -1.47 -2.18
N ILE A 49 -8.16 -0.31 -1.62
CA ILE A 49 -8.98 0.43 -0.64
C ILE A 49 -10.33 0.83 -1.23
N VAL A 50 -10.36 1.39 -2.44
CA VAL A 50 -11.61 1.82 -3.09
C VAL A 50 -12.58 0.66 -3.29
N HIS A 51 -12.08 -0.49 -3.79
CA HIS A 51 -12.90 -1.70 -3.96
C HIS A 51 -13.39 -2.25 -2.61
N LEU A 52 -12.56 -2.16 -1.57
CA LEU A 52 -12.91 -2.63 -0.23
C LEU A 52 -13.99 -1.75 0.39
N LEU A 53 -13.85 -0.43 0.32
CA LEU A 53 -14.87 0.52 0.79
C LEU A 53 -16.19 0.39 0.00
N LYS A 54 -16.11 0.12 -1.31
CA LYS A 54 -17.29 -0.19 -2.15
C LYS A 54 -17.98 -1.47 -1.67
N ALA A 55 -17.22 -2.55 -1.49
CA ALA A 55 -17.75 -3.85 -1.05
C ALA A 55 -18.40 -3.75 0.34
N ARG A 56 -17.77 -3.03 1.28
CA ARG A 56 -18.32 -2.72 2.60
C ARG A 56 -19.64 -1.95 2.50
N ARG A 57 -19.72 -0.92 1.64
CA ARG A 57 -20.92 -0.10 1.46
C ARG A 57 -22.07 -0.88 0.83
N GLN A 58 -21.75 -1.87 -0.01
CA GLN A 58 -22.73 -2.71 -0.71
C GLN A 58 -23.11 -3.98 0.08
N ASP A 59 -22.51 -4.18 1.26
CA ASP A 59 -22.71 -5.35 2.12
C ASP A 59 -22.51 -6.67 1.35
N THR A 60 -21.36 -6.78 0.65
CA THR A 60 -21.03 -7.93 -0.21
C THR A 60 -19.85 -8.76 0.33
N LEU A 61 -19.61 -8.69 1.65
CA LEU A 61 -18.50 -9.35 2.35
C LEU A 61 -19.03 -10.35 3.37
N ASP A 62 -19.80 -11.36 2.90
CA ASP A 62 -20.47 -12.34 3.77
C ASP A 62 -19.50 -13.29 4.49
N TYR A 63 -18.40 -13.67 3.83
CA TYR A 63 -17.46 -14.68 4.31
C TYR A 63 -16.15 -14.10 4.84
N HIS A 64 -15.74 -12.93 4.34
CA HIS A 64 -14.43 -12.31 4.60
C HIS A 64 -14.51 -10.93 5.27
N ALA A 65 -15.61 -10.62 5.97
CA ALA A 65 -15.81 -9.30 6.57
C ALA A 65 -14.63 -8.90 7.49
N ASN A 66 -14.25 -9.78 8.41
CA ASN A 66 -13.18 -9.49 9.39
C ASN A 66 -11.79 -9.39 8.73
N GLU A 67 -11.50 -10.25 7.76
CA GLU A 67 -10.25 -10.20 6.99
C GLU A 67 -10.16 -8.94 6.13
N ALA A 68 -11.30 -8.49 5.60
CA ALA A 68 -11.41 -7.27 4.83
C ALA A 68 -11.17 -6.02 5.69
N GLU A 69 -11.76 -5.95 6.89
CA GLU A 69 -11.50 -4.87 7.85
C GLU A 69 -10.04 -4.87 8.33
N LEU A 70 -9.47 -6.04 8.60
CA LEU A 70 -8.06 -6.17 8.96
C LEU A 70 -7.14 -5.67 7.83
N LEU A 71 -7.46 -6.00 6.57
CA LEU A 71 -6.73 -5.54 5.41
C LEU A 71 -6.88 -4.02 5.22
N LEU A 72 -8.09 -3.47 5.40
CA LEU A 72 -8.34 -2.03 5.31
C LEU A 72 -7.52 -1.27 6.33
N GLY A 73 -7.57 -1.67 7.61
CA GLY A 73 -6.76 -1.06 8.65
C GLY A 73 -5.26 -1.16 8.37
N GLY A 74 -4.78 -2.29 7.81
CA GLY A 74 -3.39 -2.47 7.38
C GLY A 74 -2.98 -1.55 6.23
N LEU A 75 -3.85 -1.36 5.25
CA LEU A 75 -3.66 -0.44 4.13
C LEU A 75 -3.68 1.01 4.61
N ASP A 76 -4.65 1.40 5.42
CA ASP A 76 -4.73 2.73 6.01
C ASP A 76 -3.48 3.07 6.83
N LEU A 77 -2.97 2.09 7.60
CA LEU A 77 -1.71 2.25 8.32
C LEU A 77 -0.53 2.47 7.37
N SER A 78 -0.48 1.77 6.24
CA SER A 78 0.60 1.96 5.23
C SER A 78 0.52 3.31 4.54
N TYR A 79 -0.68 3.89 4.42
CA TYR A 79 -0.91 5.27 3.94
C TYR A 79 -0.73 6.35 5.01
N GLY A 80 -0.37 5.98 6.24
CA GLY A 80 -0.20 6.93 7.35
C GLY A 80 -1.49 7.39 8.02
N LEU A 81 -2.64 6.82 7.65
CA LEU A 81 -3.95 7.12 8.23
C LEU A 81 -4.11 6.41 9.60
N ARG A 82 -3.22 6.73 10.55
CA ARG A 82 -3.09 5.99 11.82
C ARG A 82 -4.34 6.02 12.67
N ASN A 83 -5.01 7.17 12.73
CA ASN A 83 -6.23 7.30 13.53
C ASN A 83 -7.35 6.43 12.97
N GLU A 84 -7.49 6.40 11.65
CA GLU A 84 -8.48 5.57 10.97
C GLU A 84 -8.15 4.08 11.11
N ALA A 85 -6.90 3.70 10.87
CA ALA A 85 -6.45 2.34 11.11
C ALA A 85 -6.67 1.90 12.57
N GLY A 86 -6.36 2.78 13.54
CA GLY A 86 -6.61 2.52 14.96
C GLY A 86 -8.09 2.32 15.27
N ARG A 87 -8.96 3.14 14.68
CA ARG A 87 -10.42 3.02 14.82
C ARG A 87 -10.91 1.67 14.25
N ILE A 88 -10.48 1.33 13.04
CA ILE A 88 -10.85 0.06 12.38
C ILE A 88 -10.41 -1.14 13.22
N PHE A 89 -9.17 -1.17 13.70
CA PHE A 89 -8.71 -2.29 14.52
C PHE A 89 -9.45 -2.38 15.87
N THR A 90 -9.82 -1.24 16.46
CA THR A 90 -10.59 -1.23 17.71
C THR A 90 -12.02 -1.75 17.49
N GLU A 91 -12.71 -1.26 16.46
CA GLU A 91 -14.04 -1.73 16.07
C GLU A 91 -14.03 -3.23 15.74
N LEU A 92 -13.02 -3.68 14.97
CA LEU A 92 -12.85 -5.10 14.65
C LEU A 92 -12.68 -5.97 15.90
N LEU A 93 -11.98 -5.47 16.92
CA LEU A 93 -11.80 -6.19 18.18
C LEU A 93 -13.09 -6.28 18.99
N ASP A 94 -13.95 -5.26 18.96
CA ASP A 94 -15.25 -5.24 19.63
C ASP A 94 -16.23 -6.27 19.02
N GLU A 95 -16.07 -6.63 17.75
CA GLU A 95 -16.85 -7.66 17.06
C GLU A 95 -16.45 -9.10 17.44
N HIS A 96 -15.49 -9.29 18.33
CA HIS A 96 -14.99 -10.61 18.77
C HIS A 96 -14.55 -11.54 17.62
N PRO A 97 -13.63 -11.10 16.77
CA PRO A 97 -13.22 -11.86 15.60
C PRO A 97 -12.47 -13.15 15.97
N ARG A 98 -12.26 -14.03 14.97
CA ARG A 98 -11.45 -15.23 15.16
C ARG A 98 -10.06 -14.90 15.71
N ALA A 99 -9.47 -15.81 16.49
CA ALA A 99 -8.20 -15.60 17.19
C ALA A 99 -7.07 -15.06 16.29
N GLU A 100 -6.96 -15.56 15.06
CA GLU A 100 -5.95 -15.11 14.11
C GLU A 100 -6.10 -13.62 13.75
N VAL A 101 -7.32 -13.19 13.43
CA VAL A 101 -7.63 -11.79 13.09
C VAL A 101 -7.45 -10.90 14.31
N ARG A 102 -7.99 -11.33 15.46
CA ARG A 102 -7.87 -10.62 16.75
C ARG A 102 -6.41 -10.35 17.13
N ASN A 103 -5.57 -11.38 17.10
CA ASN A 103 -4.18 -11.26 17.49
C ASN A 103 -3.39 -10.35 16.52
N ARG A 104 -3.72 -10.40 15.23
CA ARG A 104 -3.12 -9.50 14.23
C ARG A 104 -3.58 -8.05 14.42
N ALA A 105 -4.86 -7.81 14.77
CA ALA A 105 -5.37 -6.47 15.07
C ALA A 105 -4.67 -5.87 16.32
N TRP A 106 -4.51 -6.65 17.41
CA TRP A 106 -3.74 -6.21 18.57
C TRP A 106 -2.28 -5.89 18.24
N PHE A 107 -1.65 -6.70 17.41
CA PHE A 107 -0.28 -6.44 16.96
C PHE A 107 -0.17 -5.13 16.17
N TYR A 108 -1.13 -4.82 15.29
CA TYR A 108 -1.13 -3.56 14.56
C TYR A 108 -1.40 -2.36 15.47
N LEU A 109 -2.30 -2.47 16.44
CA LEU A 109 -2.51 -1.44 17.47
C LEU A 109 -1.24 -1.19 18.29
N ALA A 110 -0.54 -2.25 18.67
CA ALA A 110 0.75 -2.13 19.35
C ALA A 110 1.79 -1.39 18.50
N ARG A 111 1.88 -1.70 17.20
CA ARG A 111 2.76 -0.97 16.27
C ARG A 111 2.40 0.51 16.15
N LEU A 112 1.11 0.81 16.04
CA LEU A 112 0.61 2.18 16.02
C LEU A 112 1.04 2.96 17.27
N SER A 113 0.79 2.38 18.44
CA SER A 113 1.16 2.98 19.73
C SER A 113 2.69 3.18 19.85
N TRP A 114 3.47 2.19 19.44
CA TRP A 114 4.94 2.29 19.40
C TRP A 114 5.43 3.40 18.47
N GLN A 115 4.86 3.49 17.26
CA GLN A 115 5.19 4.54 16.30
C GLN A 115 4.78 5.94 16.77
N SER A 116 3.76 6.04 17.61
CA SER A 116 3.34 7.30 18.24
C SER A 116 4.17 7.67 19.49
N GLY A 117 5.15 6.84 19.87
CA GLY A 117 5.94 7.03 21.07
C GLY A 117 5.25 6.58 22.38
N ASP A 118 4.05 6.02 22.30
CA ASP A 118 3.31 5.51 23.47
C ASP A 118 3.70 4.05 23.77
N SER A 119 4.81 3.90 24.49
CA SER A 119 5.33 2.59 24.91
C SER A 119 4.37 1.84 25.86
N ASN A 120 3.53 2.55 26.62
CA ASN A 120 2.61 1.91 27.57
C ASN A 120 1.45 1.25 26.83
N SER A 121 0.80 1.98 25.92
CA SER A 121 -0.28 1.42 25.09
C SER A 121 0.24 0.32 24.16
N ALA A 122 1.47 0.47 23.63
CA ALA A 122 2.10 -0.58 22.83
C ALA A 122 2.25 -1.88 23.61
N LEU A 123 2.76 -1.81 24.84
CA LEU A 123 2.95 -2.98 25.69
C LEU A 123 1.60 -3.62 26.08
N ALA A 124 0.61 -2.80 26.45
CA ALA A 124 -0.73 -3.29 26.77
C ALA A 124 -1.38 -4.03 25.59
N ALA A 125 -1.27 -3.50 24.37
CA ALA A 125 -1.79 -4.16 23.18
C ALA A 125 -1.05 -5.47 22.87
N LEU A 126 0.29 -5.53 23.07
CA LEU A 126 1.05 -6.77 22.91
C LEU A 126 0.67 -7.83 23.96
N GLN A 127 0.37 -7.43 25.19
CA GLN A 127 -0.11 -8.33 26.24
C GLN A 127 -1.55 -8.83 25.99
N ALA A 128 -2.35 -8.10 25.22
CA ALA A 128 -3.70 -8.52 24.86
C ALA A 128 -3.73 -9.55 23.70
N THR A 129 -2.61 -9.80 23.03
CA THR A 129 -2.50 -10.92 22.09
C THR A 129 -2.62 -12.24 22.86
N GLY A 130 -3.44 -13.16 22.34
CA GLY A 130 -3.62 -14.48 22.96
C GLY A 130 -2.48 -15.44 22.58
N ASP A 131 -2.49 -16.63 23.20
CA ASP A 131 -1.48 -17.67 22.97
C ASP A 131 -1.63 -18.38 21.61
N ASP A 132 -2.80 -18.30 20.98
CA ASP A 132 -3.10 -18.92 19.69
C ASP A 132 -2.64 -18.01 18.54
N VAL A 133 -1.31 -17.96 18.34
CA VAL A 133 -0.66 -17.19 17.29
C VAL A 133 0.18 -18.08 16.38
N SER A 134 0.25 -17.75 15.09
CA SER A 134 1.17 -18.43 14.19
C SER A 134 2.62 -18.19 14.63
N PRO A 135 3.54 -19.16 14.41
CA PRO A 135 4.96 -18.98 14.79
C PRO A 135 5.61 -17.71 14.24
N SER A 136 5.23 -17.29 13.03
CA SER A 136 5.71 -16.05 12.42
C SER A 136 5.22 -14.82 13.20
N LEU A 137 3.92 -14.75 13.51
CA LEU A 137 3.35 -13.62 14.26
C LEU A 137 3.91 -13.59 15.70
N ALA A 138 4.12 -14.73 16.33
CA ALA A 138 4.74 -14.81 17.66
C ALA A 138 6.15 -14.19 17.68
N ALA A 139 6.95 -14.44 16.65
CA ALA A 139 8.27 -13.84 16.52
C ALA A 139 8.21 -12.32 16.29
N GLU A 140 7.26 -11.85 15.47
CA GLU A 140 7.02 -10.42 15.25
C GLU A 140 6.59 -9.71 16.54
N ILE A 141 5.68 -10.31 17.29
CA ILE A 141 5.23 -9.83 18.61
C ILE A 141 6.41 -9.75 19.57
N ALA A 142 7.17 -10.83 19.74
CA ALA A 142 8.32 -10.87 20.63
C ALA A 142 9.40 -9.83 20.24
N HIS A 143 9.63 -9.64 18.95
CA HIS A 143 10.56 -8.62 18.47
C HIS A 143 10.09 -7.21 18.85
N LEU A 144 8.85 -6.85 18.53
CA LEU A 144 8.30 -5.53 18.88
C LEU A 144 8.27 -5.32 20.40
N GLN A 145 7.84 -6.33 21.16
CA GLN A 145 7.80 -6.27 22.62
C GLN A 145 9.19 -6.06 23.22
N SER A 146 10.20 -6.76 22.70
CA SER A 146 11.60 -6.57 23.13
C SER A 146 12.11 -5.15 22.84
N LEU A 147 11.76 -4.56 21.70
CA LEU A 147 12.12 -3.16 21.39
C LEU A 147 11.46 -2.16 22.36
N VAL A 148 10.17 -2.37 22.66
CA VAL A 148 9.44 -1.52 23.62
C VAL A 148 10.06 -1.60 25.01
N LEU A 149 10.35 -2.82 25.50
CA LEU A 149 10.94 -3.05 26.81
C LEU A 149 12.36 -2.46 26.91
N LEU A 150 13.20 -2.67 25.88
CA LEU A 150 14.55 -2.09 25.82
C LEU A 150 14.53 -0.56 25.81
N ALA A 151 13.59 0.06 25.12
CA ALA A 151 13.44 1.52 25.12
C ALA A 151 12.99 2.07 26.48
N ARG A 152 12.24 1.30 27.24
CA ARG A 152 11.84 1.64 28.64
C ARG A 152 12.96 1.39 29.65
N GLY A 153 14.03 0.68 29.24
CA GLY A 153 15.07 0.23 30.16
C GLY A 153 14.73 -1.04 30.94
N ASP A 154 13.61 -1.71 30.62
CA ASP A 154 13.13 -2.93 31.27
C ASP A 154 13.93 -4.15 30.78
N ASN A 155 15.26 -4.14 31.01
CA ASN A 155 16.18 -5.14 30.47
C ASN A 155 15.88 -6.53 31.03
N ALA A 156 15.53 -6.65 32.33
CA ALA A 156 15.21 -7.93 32.96
C ALA A 156 13.98 -8.59 32.32
N ALA A 157 12.92 -7.81 32.07
CA ALA A 157 11.73 -8.30 31.39
C ALA A 157 12.02 -8.72 29.94
N THR A 158 12.95 -8.02 29.24
CA THR A 158 13.40 -8.42 27.90
C THR A 158 14.13 -9.77 27.92
N VAL A 159 14.98 -10.01 28.91
CA VAL A 159 15.71 -11.27 29.07
C VAL A 159 14.73 -12.42 29.35
N GLU A 160 13.76 -12.22 30.22
CA GLU A 160 12.73 -13.20 30.53
C GLU A 160 11.88 -13.54 29.29
N LEU A 161 11.40 -12.52 28.58
CA LEU A 161 10.63 -12.68 27.35
C LEU A 161 11.41 -13.52 26.32
N LEU A 162 12.60 -13.07 25.96
CA LEU A 162 13.35 -13.65 24.83
C LEU A 162 14.00 -14.98 25.19
N GLY A 163 14.25 -15.25 26.47
CA GLY A 163 14.76 -16.54 26.94
C GLY A 163 13.81 -17.73 26.69
N ASN A 164 12.52 -17.46 26.54
CA ASN A 164 11.48 -18.45 26.32
C ASN A 164 10.98 -18.53 24.87
N VAL A 165 11.35 -17.58 24.01
CA VAL A 165 10.88 -17.52 22.63
C VAL A 165 11.76 -18.34 21.71
N ARG A 166 11.16 -19.23 20.92
CA ARG A 166 11.82 -19.92 19.82
C ARG A 166 11.34 -19.33 18.51
N ALA A 167 12.25 -18.74 17.76
CA ALA A 167 11.95 -18.15 16.45
C ALA A 167 12.63 -18.96 15.32
N ASP A 168 12.12 -18.79 14.12
CA ASP A 168 12.72 -19.34 12.91
C ASP A 168 14.05 -18.62 12.56
N ARG A 169 14.72 -19.11 11.51
CA ARG A 169 15.99 -18.54 11.04
C ARG A 169 15.89 -17.10 10.55
N ALA A 170 14.69 -16.61 10.25
CA ALA A 170 14.50 -15.25 9.79
C ALA A 170 14.53 -14.26 10.95
N TRP A 171 13.87 -14.59 12.07
CA TRP A 171 13.71 -13.72 13.23
C TRP A 171 14.73 -13.94 14.33
N SER A 172 15.24 -15.17 14.52
CA SER A 172 16.21 -15.50 15.57
C SER A 172 17.36 -14.48 15.69
N PRO A 173 18.03 -14.04 14.61
CA PRO A 173 19.15 -13.12 14.74
C PRO A 173 18.78 -11.76 15.35
N TYR A 174 17.58 -11.29 15.12
CA TYR A 174 17.10 -10.00 15.69
C TYR A 174 16.76 -10.16 17.17
N LEU A 175 16.14 -11.27 17.54
CA LEU A 175 15.81 -11.58 18.93
C LEU A 175 17.07 -11.85 19.74
N ASP A 176 18.04 -12.61 19.19
CA ASP A 176 19.34 -12.88 19.81
C ASP A 176 20.15 -11.59 20.03
N TYR A 177 20.09 -10.64 19.08
CA TYR A 177 20.69 -9.32 19.24
C TYR A 177 20.05 -8.54 20.41
N ASN A 178 18.71 -8.48 20.45
CA ASN A 178 17.99 -7.77 21.51
C ASN A 178 18.22 -8.43 22.88
N LEU A 179 18.24 -9.78 22.93
CA LEU A 179 18.56 -10.54 24.12
C LEU A 179 19.97 -10.22 24.64
N GLY A 180 20.96 -10.27 23.74
CA GLY A 180 22.34 -9.97 24.10
C GLY A 180 22.53 -8.56 24.64
N VAL A 181 21.89 -7.56 24.00
CA VAL A 181 21.88 -6.17 24.49
C VAL A 181 21.24 -6.06 25.87
N ALA A 182 20.07 -6.71 26.07
CA ALA A 182 19.38 -6.71 27.36
C ALA A 182 20.21 -7.35 28.47
N GLN A 183 20.86 -8.47 28.19
CA GLN A 183 21.73 -9.18 29.13
C GLN A 183 22.93 -8.33 29.54
N ILE A 184 23.61 -7.68 28.58
CA ILE A 184 24.73 -6.77 28.90
C ILE A 184 24.25 -5.61 29.77
N ARG A 185 23.14 -4.97 29.41
CA ARG A 185 22.58 -3.85 30.17
C ARG A 185 22.11 -4.26 31.57
N SER A 186 21.79 -5.54 31.77
CA SER A 186 21.44 -6.11 33.08
C SER A 186 22.66 -6.55 33.90
N GLY A 187 23.89 -6.35 33.38
CA GLY A 187 25.12 -6.76 34.04
C GLY A 187 25.57 -8.21 33.77
N ALA A 188 24.83 -8.97 32.97
CA ALA A 188 25.17 -10.34 32.57
C ALA A 188 26.10 -10.34 31.33
N LEU A 189 27.29 -9.76 31.47
CA LEU A 189 28.23 -9.54 30.36
C LEU A 189 28.57 -10.82 29.61
N THR A 190 28.82 -11.93 30.31
CA THR A 190 29.24 -13.21 29.69
C THR A 190 28.16 -13.79 28.78
N ASP A 191 26.90 -13.80 29.25
CA ASP A 191 25.80 -14.37 28.49
C ASP A 191 25.40 -13.47 27.31
N GLY A 192 25.33 -12.14 27.57
CA GLY A 192 25.06 -11.17 26.52
C GLY A 192 26.14 -11.14 25.44
N SER A 193 27.41 -11.26 25.83
CA SER A 193 28.51 -11.33 24.86
C SER A 193 28.44 -12.60 24.02
N ARG A 194 28.03 -13.71 24.59
CA ARG A 194 27.82 -14.97 23.83
C ARG A 194 26.72 -14.82 22.80
N ALA A 195 25.58 -14.25 23.19
CA ALA A 195 24.45 -14.02 22.29
C ALA A 195 24.84 -13.07 21.14
N LEU A 196 25.46 -11.92 21.45
CA LEU A 196 25.91 -10.98 20.43
C LEU A 196 27.01 -11.54 19.53
N ALA A 197 27.94 -12.38 20.07
CA ALA A 197 29.01 -12.99 19.28
C ALA A 197 28.43 -13.93 18.20
N GLN A 198 27.39 -14.70 18.52
CA GLN A 198 26.69 -15.54 17.55
C GLN A 198 26.08 -14.69 16.41
N VAL A 199 25.48 -13.55 16.72
CA VAL A 199 24.97 -12.60 15.73
C VAL A 199 26.12 -11.96 14.94
N GLY A 200 27.25 -11.66 15.61
CA GLY A 200 28.46 -11.09 15.02
C GLY A 200 29.19 -12.01 14.03
N GLU A 201 28.88 -13.31 14.02
CA GLU A 201 29.45 -14.32 13.13
C GLU A 201 28.50 -14.72 11.98
N LEU A 202 27.33 -14.09 11.87
CA LEU A 202 26.36 -14.40 10.83
C LEU A 202 26.91 -14.23 9.41
N ASN A 203 26.57 -15.18 8.54
CA ASN A 203 26.82 -15.04 7.11
C ASN A 203 25.98 -13.91 6.52
N GLY A 204 26.64 -12.84 6.06
CA GLY A 204 26.02 -11.66 5.51
C GLY A 204 25.67 -11.79 4.03
N TYR A 205 24.68 -12.61 3.66
CA TYR A 205 24.25 -12.77 2.26
C TYR A 205 23.45 -11.58 1.72
N ASN A 206 22.92 -10.73 2.59
CA ASN A 206 22.27 -9.48 2.23
C ASN A 206 22.74 -8.34 3.16
N GLU A 207 22.46 -7.10 2.76
CA GLU A 207 22.93 -5.92 3.48
C GLU A 207 22.33 -5.79 4.89
N THR A 208 21.09 -6.18 5.07
CA THR A 208 20.41 -6.16 6.38
C THR A 208 21.13 -7.05 7.39
N ARG A 209 21.51 -8.28 6.99
CA ARG A 209 22.27 -9.19 7.85
C ARG A 209 23.70 -8.73 8.09
N ARG A 210 24.35 -8.13 7.07
CA ARG A 210 25.68 -7.53 7.25
C ARG A 210 25.64 -6.39 8.28
N THR A 211 24.63 -5.54 8.19
CA THR A 211 24.46 -4.43 9.14
C THR A 211 24.14 -4.95 10.55
N LEU A 212 23.32 -5.99 10.70
CA LEU A 212 23.04 -6.59 12.00
C LEU A 212 24.29 -7.22 12.61
N ARG A 213 25.10 -7.93 11.82
CA ARG A 213 26.41 -8.46 12.22
C ARG A 213 27.35 -7.36 12.70
N ASP A 214 27.44 -6.26 11.91
CA ASP A 214 28.29 -5.13 12.27
C ASP A 214 27.80 -4.42 13.54
N LYS A 215 26.48 -4.30 13.74
CA LYS A 215 25.87 -3.79 14.98
C LYS A 215 26.24 -4.63 16.20
N ALA A 216 26.20 -5.96 16.07
CA ALA A 216 26.53 -6.86 17.16
C ALA A 216 28.01 -6.75 17.52
N ASN A 217 28.92 -6.74 16.54
CA ASN A 217 30.35 -6.56 16.78
C ASN A 217 30.68 -5.20 17.38
N LEU A 218 30.01 -4.12 16.91
CA LEU A 218 30.17 -2.79 17.48
C LEU A 218 29.71 -2.75 18.94
N ALA A 219 28.53 -3.31 19.23
CA ALA A 219 27.99 -3.37 20.59
C ALA A 219 28.91 -4.13 21.55
N LEU A 220 29.46 -5.27 21.09
CA LEU A 220 30.47 -6.03 21.85
C LEU A 220 31.74 -5.22 22.11
N GLY A 221 32.26 -4.57 21.06
CA GLY A 221 33.47 -3.76 21.19
C GLY A 221 33.33 -2.65 22.22
N TYR A 222 32.28 -1.86 22.14
CA TYR A 222 32.02 -0.80 23.12
C TYR A 222 31.68 -1.36 24.52
N SER A 223 31.00 -2.51 24.60
CA SER A 223 30.75 -3.15 25.89
C SER A 223 32.05 -3.58 26.58
N TYR A 224 32.99 -4.17 25.85
CA TYR A 224 34.28 -4.54 26.41
C TYR A 224 35.15 -3.34 26.78
N LEU A 225 35.08 -2.24 26.04
CA LEU A 225 35.68 -0.96 26.46
C LEU A 225 35.13 -0.49 27.81
N GLN A 226 33.81 -0.52 28.00
CA GLN A 226 33.19 -0.11 29.26
C GLN A 226 33.55 -1.00 30.46
N HIS A 227 34.09 -2.20 30.20
CA HIS A 227 34.51 -3.14 31.24
C HIS A 227 36.02 -3.31 31.33
N ASP A 228 36.80 -2.34 30.83
CA ASP A 228 38.26 -2.33 30.87
C ASP A 228 38.92 -3.57 30.24
N GLU A 229 38.30 -4.13 29.16
CA GLU A 229 38.82 -5.25 28.38
C GLU A 229 39.24 -4.81 26.95
N PRO A 230 40.25 -3.95 26.80
CA PRO A 230 40.56 -3.31 25.51
C PRO A 230 40.99 -4.30 24.40
N ASP A 231 41.70 -5.37 24.73
CA ASP A 231 42.10 -6.34 23.71
C ASP A 231 40.92 -7.10 23.10
N ARG A 232 39.91 -7.43 23.92
CA ARG A 232 38.67 -8.01 23.41
C ARG A 232 37.84 -6.98 22.62
N ALA A 233 37.75 -5.76 23.13
CA ALA A 233 37.08 -4.68 22.43
C ALA A 233 37.61 -4.53 21.02
N ARG A 234 38.93 -4.47 20.86
CA ARG A 234 39.60 -4.35 19.58
C ARG A 234 39.22 -5.49 18.62
N GLN A 235 39.26 -6.76 19.11
CA GLN A 235 38.95 -7.94 18.30
C GLN A 235 37.57 -7.87 17.66
N TYR A 236 36.56 -7.35 18.37
CA TYR A 236 35.20 -7.22 17.84
C TYR A 236 35.05 -5.98 16.95
N LEU A 237 35.67 -4.85 17.29
CA LEU A 237 35.62 -3.63 16.49
C LEU A 237 36.26 -3.81 15.10
N GLU A 238 37.35 -4.58 15.01
CA GLU A 238 38.00 -4.91 13.74
C GLU A 238 37.17 -5.84 12.82
N ARG A 239 36.15 -6.52 13.34
CA ARG A 239 35.20 -7.32 12.53
C ARG A 239 34.15 -6.47 11.82
N VAL A 240 33.99 -5.22 12.21
CA VAL A 240 33.07 -4.28 11.54
C VAL A 240 33.65 -3.86 10.20
N ARG A 241 32.82 -3.88 9.16
CA ARG A 241 33.26 -3.54 7.79
C ARG A 241 33.74 -2.10 7.69
N LEU A 242 34.83 -1.87 6.96
CA LEU A 242 35.38 -0.54 6.69
C LEU A 242 34.50 0.29 5.73
N GLU A 243 33.69 -0.35 4.88
CA GLU A 243 32.77 0.28 3.93
C GLU A 243 31.31 0.13 4.38
N GLY A 244 31.04 0.31 5.63
CA GLY A 244 29.70 0.17 6.20
C GLY A 244 29.26 1.42 7.00
N PRO A 245 27.97 1.54 7.30
CA PRO A 245 27.45 2.69 8.02
C PRO A 245 27.96 2.83 9.47
N LEU A 246 28.61 1.78 10.00
CA LEU A 246 29.15 1.75 11.37
C LEU A 246 30.69 1.84 11.40
N SER A 247 31.33 1.98 10.24
CA SER A 247 32.78 1.99 10.09
C SER A 247 33.45 3.07 10.92
N ASN A 248 32.98 4.33 10.87
CA ASN A 248 33.58 5.44 11.58
C ASN A 248 33.56 5.21 13.09
N ARG A 249 32.46 4.73 13.63
CA ARG A 249 32.33 4.40 15.05
C ARG A 249 33.24 3.23 15.45
N ALA A 250 33.41 2.24 14.57
CA ALA A 250 34.31 1.12 14.84
C ALA A 250 35.79 1.56 14.83
N LEU A 251 36.20 2.38 13.86
CA LEU A 251 37.55 2.94 13.81
C LEU A 251 37.87 3.81 15.04
N LEU A 252 36.90 4.65 15.45
CA LEU A 252 37.04 5.46 16.66
C LEU A 252 37.24 4.57 17.90
N GLY A 253 36.35 3.57 18.09
CA GLY A 253 36.42 2.63 19.20
C GLY A 253 37.70 1.78 19.21
N THR A 254 38.18 1.37 18.02
CA THR A 254 39.43 0.61 17.89
C THR A 254 40.63 1.43 18.41
N GLY A 255 40.69 2.71 18.07
CA GLY A 255 41.72 3.57 18.59
C GLY A 255 41.62 3.79 20.10
N TRP A 256 40.41 3.96 20.64
CA TRP A 256 40.21 4.05 22.09
C TRP A 256 40.64 2.75 22.81
N ALA A 257 40.37 1.58 22.25
CA ALA A 257 40.86 0.31 22.79
C ALA A 257 42.40 0.28 22.86
N ASP A 258 43.06 0.77 21.83
CA ASP A 258 44.54 0.88 21.86
C ASP A 258 45.06 1.91 22.86
N ILE A 259 44.34 3.01 23.08
CA ILE A 259 44.70 4.01 24.14
C ILE A 259 44.60 3.37 25.52
N GLU A 260 43.53 2.66 25.83
CA GLU A 260 43.35 1.99 27.12
C GLU A 260 44.37 0.89 27.33
N ALA A 261 44.78 0.19 26.26
CA ALA A 261 45.89 -0.75 26.30
C ALA A 261 47.29 -0.10 26.39
N GLY A 262 47.38 1.25 26.42
CA GLY A 262 48.66 1.99 26.42
C GLY A 262 49.41 1.97 25.09
N ALA A 263 48.80 1.48 24.03
CA ALA A 263 49.41 1.29 22.71
C ALA A 263 49.20 2.51 21.81
N TYR A 264 49.59 3.69 22.24
CA TYR A 264 49.31 4.99 21.60
C TYR A 264 49.68 5.06 20.12
N GLY A 265 50.81 4.48 19.72
CA GLY A 265 51.22 4.44 18.32
C GLY A 265 50.31 3.56 17.45
N ARG A 266 49.73 2.54 18.03
CA ARG A 266 48.80 1.62 17.34
C ARG A 266 47.43 2.30 17.15
N ALA A 267 46.98 3.11 18.12
CA ALA A 267 45.75 3.89 18.05
C ALA A 267 45.72 4.87 16.88
N LEU A 268 46.89 5.41 16.51
CA LEU A 268 47.00 6.36 15.39
C LEU A 268 46.63 5.72 14.03
N VAL A 269 46.75 4.42 13.87
CA VAL A 269 46.46 3.75 12.57
C VAL A 269 44.99 3.90 12.18
N PRO A 270 44.01 3.42 12.97
CA PRO A 270 42.59 3.59 12.64
C PRO A 270 42.17 5.06 12.73
N TRP A 271 42.77 5.85 13.59
CA TRP A 271 42.39 7.25 13.78
C TRP A 271 42.85 8.17 12.65
N LEU A 272 44.02 7.96 12.05
CA LEU A 272 44.46 8.73 10.88
C LEU A 272 43.61 8.43 9.66
N GLU A 273 43.21 7.15 9.48
CA GLU A 273 42.24 6.78 8.46
C GLU A 273 40.90 7.49 8.70
N LEU A 274 40.36 7.43 9.93
CA LEU A 274 39.11 8.10 10.30
C LEU A 274 39.19 9.62 10.13
N GLY A 275 40.31 10.24 10.55
CA GLY A 275 40.52 11.70 10.43
C GLY A 275 40.61 12.22 8.99
N SER A 276 40.83 11.34 8.00
CA SER A 276 40.83 11.68 6.58
C SER A 276 39.41 11.67 5.97
N ARG A 277 38.41 11.19 6.71
CA ARG A 277 37.03 11.11 6.27
C ARG A 277 36.25 12.40 6.45
N ASN A 278 34.97 12.40 6.11
CA ASN A 278 34.12 13.58 6.13
C ASN A 278 33.93 14.11 7.59
N ALA A 279 34.28 15.35 7.81
CA ALA A 279 34.17 16.02 9.11
C ALA A 279 32.71 16.31 9.58
N THR A 280 31.71 16.04 8.76
CA THR A 280 30.32 16.08 9.20
C THR A 280 29.97 14.96 10.18
N ASP A 281 30.73 13.84 10.19
CA ASP A 281 30.52 12.70 11.09
C ASP A 281 31.10 13.00 12.49
N PRO A 282 30.32 12.84 13.57
CA PRO A 282 30.78 13.08 14.94
C PRO A 282 32.03 12.28 15.33
N ALA A 283 32.18 11.04 14.84
CA ALA A 283 33.37 10.24 15.12
C ALA A 283 34.64 10.83 14.48
N VAL A 284 34.51 11.45 13.31
CA VAL A 284 35.60 12.18 12.65
C VAL A 284 35.95 13.45 13.45
N GLN A 285 34.94 14.18 13.93
CA GLN A 285 35.17 15.37 14.77
C GLN A 285 35.91 14.99 16.05
N GLU A 286 35.53 13.92 16.74
CA GLU A 286 36.17 13.45 17.96
C GLU A 286 37.63 13.03 17.71
N VAL A 287 37.88 12.32 16.62
CA VAL A 287 39.21 11.80 16.33
C VAL A 287 40.24 12.92 16.03
N LEU A 288 39.81 14.05 15.48
CA LEU A 288 40.70 15.22 15.28
C LEU A 288 41.29 15.73 16.60
N LEU A 289 40.61 15.53 17.73
CA LEU A 289 41.13 15.84 19.06
C LEU A 289 41.90 14.65 19.65
N ALA A 290 41.50 13.43 19.36
CA ALA A 290 42.12 12.21 19.90
C ALA A 290 43.52 11.93 19.30
N ILE A 291 43.75 12.20 18.02
CA ILE A 291 45.05 12.05 17.36
C ILE A 291 46.15 12.83 18.05
N PRO A 292 46.05 14.17 18.23
CA PRO A 292 47.12 14.94 18.91
C PRO A 292 47.24 14.58 20.39
N HIS A 293 46.15 14.14 21.05
CA HIS A 293 46.25 13.60 22.41
C HIS A 293 47.15 12.35 22.46
N ALA A 294 46.98 11.39 21.59
CA ALA A 294 47.83 10.20 21.50
C ALA A 294 49.31 10.59 21.23
N MET A 295 49.53 11.53 20.30
CA MET A 295 50.88 12.04 19.99
C MET A 295 51.53 12.70 21.21
N THR A 296 50.77 13.48 21.98
CA THR A 296 51.25 14.08 23.25
C THR A 296 51.66 12.99 24.23
N ARG A 297 50.88 11.91 24.37
CA ARG A 297 51.22 10.75 25.23
C ARG A 297 52.48 10.00 24.77
N MET A 298 52.83 10.12 23.51
CA MET A 298 54.05 9.55 22.92
C MET A 298 55.26 10.48 23.02
N GLY A 299 55.12 11.70 23.59
CA GLY A 299 56.15 12.70 23.63
C GLY A 299 56.38 13.44 22.30
N LEU A 300 55.52 13.27 21.30
CA LEU A 300 55.60 13.91 19.98
C LEU A 300 54.98 15.31 20.01
N HIS A 301 55.39 16.16 20.93
CA HIS A 301 54.74 17.43 21.24
C HIS A 301 54.63 18.38 20.04
N GLY A 302 55.68 18.48 19.19
CA GLY A 302 55.67 19.36 18.02
C GLY A 302 54.58 18.95 17.03
N ARG A 303 54.48 17.64 16.69
CA ARG A 303 53.43 17.12 15.81
C ARG A 303 52.03 17.24 16.42
N ALA A 304 51.93 17.03 17.74
CA ALA A 304 50.67 17.18 18.45
C ALA A 304 50.12 18.63 18.33
N VAL A 305 50.98 19.64 18.47
CA VAL A 305 50.60 21.05 18.31
C VAL A 305 50.10 21.30 16.88
N GLU A 306 50.79 20.83 15.86
CA GLU A 306 50.38 20.98 14.46
C GLU A 306 48.98 20.36 14.21
N HIS A 307 48.73 19.14 14.74
CA HIS A 307 47.43 18.51 14.64
C HIS A 307 46.31 19.20 15.44
N TYR A 308 46.62 19.80 16.61
CA TYR A 308 45.67 20.64 17.34
C TYR A 308 45.31 21.89 16.54
N GLU A 309 46.25 22.52 15.86
CA GLU A 309 46.00 23.70 14.99
C GLU A 309 45.11 23.30 13.79
N GLN A 310 45.37 22.16 13.18
CA GLN A 310 44.54 21.61 12.11
C GLN A 310 43.11 21.29 12.60
N ALA A 311 42.97 20.67 13.78
CA ALA A 311 41.68 20.39 14.39
C ALA A 311 40.89 21.68 14.67
N ILE A 312 41.52 22.71 15.25
CA ILE A 312 40.89 24.00 15.50
C ILE A 312 40.40 24.64 14.20
N THR A 313 41.24 24.62 13.15
CA THR A 313 40.87 25.16 11.83
C THR A 313 39.68 24.39 11.24
N SER A 314 39.72 23.06 11.34
CA SER A 314 38.63 22.20 10.87
C SER A 314 37.31 22.45 11.61
N TYR A 315 37.36 22.63 12.93
CA TYR A 315 36.16 22.92 13.72
C TYR A 315 35.53 24.27 13.38
N TYR A 316 36.33 25.31 13.14
CA TYR A 316 35.79 26.58 12.67
C TYR A 316 35.16 26.51 11.31
N ALA A 317 35.80 25.78 10.38
CA ALA A 317 35.23 25.57 9.04
C ALA A 317 33.90 24.81 9.13
N GLU A 318 33.81 23.82 10.01
CA GLU A 318 32.61 23.02 10.20
C GLU A 318 31.48 23.81 10.89
N GLN A 319 31.82 24.68 11.87
CA GLN A 319 30.82 25.60 12.45
C GLN A 319 30.23 26.55 11.40
N ALA A 320 31.05 27.08 10.49
CA ALA A 320 30.57 27.94 9.42
C ALA A 320 29.63 27.16 8.45
N ARG A 321 29.95 25.90 8.16
CA ARG A 321 29.08 25.03 7.34
C ARG A 321 27.76 24.68 8.03
N LEU A 322 27.78 24.49 9.36
CA LEU A 322 26.57 24.29 10.15
C LEU A 322 25.66 25.51 10.12
N ASP A 323 26.23 26.71 10.25
CA ASP A 323 25.49 27.97 10.16
C ASP A 323 24.86 28.17 8.77
N GLU A 324 25.60 27.86 7.71
CA GLU A 324 25.07 27.84 6.34
C GLU A 324 23.88 26.86 6.20
N SER A 325 24.04 25.64 6.73
CA SER A 325 23.00 24.61 6.67
C SER A 325 21.75 24.98 7.48
N ILE A 326 21.92 25.54 8.68
CA ILE A 326 20.82 26.06 9.52
C ILE A 326 20.04 27.16 8.78
N THR A 327 20.75 28.05 8.09
CA THR A 327 20.13 29.12 7.31
C THR A 327 19.34 28.55 6.15
N ALA A 328 19.93 27.65 5.35
CA ALA A 328 19.25 26.99 4.23
C ALA A 328 17.99 26.21 4.66
N ILE A 329 18.04 25.54 5.83
CA ILE A 329 16.87 24.85 6.40
C ILE A 329 15.78 25.85 6.78
N ARG A 330 16.12 26.95 7.42
CA ARG A 330 15.16 28.01 7.81
C ARG A 330 14.55 28.71 6.60
N ASP A 331 15.26 28.78 5.49
CA ASP A 331 14.78 29.33 4.22
C ASP A 331 13.90 28.32 3.44
N GLY A 332 13.68 27.10 3.98
CA GLY A 332 12.75 26.10 3.45
C GLY A 332 13.38 25.16 2.40
N GLU A 333 14.70 25.25 2.13
CA GLU A 333 15.37 24.41 1.13
C GLU A 333 15.31 22.91 1.48
N LEU A 334 15.29 22.57 2.78
CA LEU A 334 15.14 21.18 3.23
C LEU A 334 13.84 20.56 2.77
N LEU A 335 12.74 21.27 2.92
CA LEU A 335 11.42 20.76 2.52
C LEU A 335 11.31 20.60 1.00
N LEU A 336 11.87 21.54 0.24
CA LEU A 336 11.92 21.45 -1.22
C LEU A 336 12.72 20.23 -1.67
N ALA A 337 13.91 20.01 -1.10
CA ALA A 337 14.74 18.86 -1.42
C ALA A 337 14.08 17.51 -1.03
N LEU A 338 13.37 17.47 0.10
CA LEU A 338 12.61 16.29 0.53
C LEU A 338 11.41 15.98 -0.41
N LEU A 339 10.89 17.00 -1.10
CA LEU A 339 9.79 16.88 -2.06
C LEU A 339 10.28 16.40 -3.41
N GLU A 340 11.35 16.99 -3.96
CA GLU A 340 11.97 16.59 -5.23
C GLU A 340 12.41 15.12 -5.19
N ALA A 341 12.98 14.72 -4.07
CA ALA A 341 13.37 13.34 -3.83
C ALA A 341 12.19 12.34 -3.77
N ALA A 342 10.96 12.80 -3.59
CA ALA A 342 9.77 11.95 -3.50
C ALA A 342 9.11 11.69 -4.86
N ASP A 343 9.31 12.55 -5.85
CA ASP A 343 8.69 12.43 -7.17
C ASP A 343 9.32 11.31 -8.03
N ASP A 344 10.52 10.85 -7.67
CA ASP A 344 11.25 9.80 -8.38
C ASP A 344 10.98 8.41 -7.76
N ASN A 345 9.78 7.83 -7.98
CA ASN A 345 9.35 6.46 -7.61
C ASN A 345 9.79 5.95 -6.20
N GLY A 346 9.89 6.83 -5.23
CA GLY A 346 10.13 6.51 -3.81
C GLY A 346 11.53 5.99 -3.47
N THR A 347 12.43 5.84 -4.43
CA THR A 347 13.76 5.23 -4.22
C THR A 347 14.95 6.08 -4.67
N GLY A 348 14.74 7.12 -5.49
CA GLY A 348 15.83 7.83 -6.17
C GLY A 348 16.73 8.67 -5.26
N TRP A 349 16.17 9.32 -4.27
CA TRP A 349 16.89 10.32 -3.44
C TRP A 349 17.98 9.77 -2.50
N LEU A 350 17.95 8.47 -2.18
CA LEU A 350 18.99 7.81 -1.39
C LEU A 350 20.07 7.14 -2.26
N GLN A 351 19.94 7.16 -3.57
CA GLN A 351 20.92 6.54 -4.46
C GLN A 351 22.11 7.46 -4.75
N ASP A 352 21.98 8.76 -4.52
CA ASP A 352 23.04 9.72 -4.75
C ASP A 352 23.42 10.49 -3.45
N VAL A 353 24.11 9.77 -2.55
CA VAL A 353 24.64 10.33 -1.29
C VAL A 353 25.62 11.48 -1.55
N ASP A 354 26.33 11.46 -2.68
CA ASP A 354 27.29 12.49 -3.04
C ASP A 354 26.58 13.80 -3.43
N ALA A 355 25.47 13.71 -4.17
CA ALA A 355 24.63 14.86 -4.49
C ALA A 355 23.97 15.46 -3.23
N MET A 356 23.55 14.62 -2.29
CA MET A 356 23.01 15.08 -0.99
C MET A 356 24.06 15.87 -0.18
N SER A 357 25.32 15.43 -0.20
CA SER A 357 26.40 16.09 0.52
C SER A 357 26.76 17.46 -0.06
N ALA A 358 26.40 17.73 -1.31
CA ALA A 358 26.65 19.01 -1.97
C ALA A 358 25.63 20.10 -1.57
N SER A 359 24.40 19.74 -1.20
CA SER A 359 23.38 20.68 -0.78
C SER A 359 23.58 21.08 0.69
N PRO A 360 23.64 22.37 1.04
CA PRO A 360 23.73 22.82 2.43
C PRO A 360 22.60 22.26 3.31
N ALA A 361 21.37 22.25 2.81
CA ALA A 361 20.20 21.77 3.53
C ALA A 361 20.20 20.26 3.79
N LEU A 362 20.88 19.46 2.97
CA LEU A 362 20.90 17.99 3.04
C LEU A 362 22.20 17.40 3.62
N ARG A 363 23.25 18.18 3.76
CA ARG A 363 24.60 17.74 4.13
C ARG A 363 24.66 16.91 5.42
N TYR A 364 23.86 17.22 6.40
CA TYR A 364 23.82 16.56 7.71
C TYR A 364 22.62 15.61 7.88
N GLN A 365 21.78 15.45 6.85
CA GLN A 365 20.50 14.74 6.98
C GLN A 365 20.65 13.23 7.12
N VAL A 366 21.81 12.66 6.71
CA VAL A 366 22.05 11.20 6.76
C VAL A 366 21.88 10.65 8.19
N GLU A 367 22.37 11.37 9.20
CA GLU A 367 22.24 10.99 10.61
C GLU A 367 20.80 11.20 11.12
N LEU A 368 20.19 12.33 10.77
CA LEU A 368 18.79 12.61 11.07
C LEU A 368 17.84 11.59 10.44
N MET A 369 18.11 11.15 9.20
CA MET A 369 17.33 10.11 8.54
C MET A 369 17.38 8.76 9.26
N ALA A 370 18.36 8.51 10.10
CA ALA A 370 18.41 7.32 10.96
C ALA A 370 17.54 7.44 12.22
N ARG A 371 17.10 8.65 12.57
CA ARG A 371 16.27 8.91 13.76
C ARG A 371 14.80 8.66 13.46
N HIS A 372 14.14 7.97 14.38
CA HIS A 372 12.73 7.59 14.23
C HIS A 372 11.79 8.80 14.17
N ASP A 373 11.99 9.79 15.05
CA ASP A 373 11.18 11.01 15.12
C ASP A 373 11.22 11.81 13.82
N PHE A 374 12.41 11.93 13.23
CA PHE A 374 12.59 12.64 11.96
C PHE A 374 11.96 11.86 10.78
N GLN A 375 12.20 10.54 10.71
CA GLN A 375 11.59 9.70 9.68
C GLN A 375 10.07 9.77 9.73
N GLU A 376 9.51 9.75 10.93
CA GLU A 376 8.07 9.86 11.12
C GLU A 376 7.54 11.24 10.70
N ALA A 377 8.24 12.31 11.07
CA ALA A 377 7.88 13.66 10.68
C ALA A 377 7.89 13.83 9.14
N VAL A 378 8.92 13.33 8.47
CA VAL A 378 9.02 13.32 6.99
C VAL A 378 7.92 12.48 6.36
N LYS A 379 7.64 11.30 6.92
CA LYS A 379 6.54 10.45 6.45
C LYS A 379 5.20 11.17 6.54
N ASN A 380 4.89 11.77 7.70
CA ASN A 380 3.65 12.52 7.90
C ASN A 380 3.51 13.69 6.92
N TYR A 381 4.61 14.39 6.63
CA TYR A 381 4.61 15.46 5.64
C TYR A 381 4.30 14.96 4.23
N ARG A 382 4.88 13.83 3.83
CA ARG A 382 4.60 13.17 2.54
C ARG A 382 3.17 12.67 2.46
N ASP A 383 2.65 12.08 3.54
CA ASP A 383 1.27 11.59 3.59
C ASP A 383 0.28 12.75 3.46
N LEU A 384 0.54 13.90 4.12
CA LEU A 384 -0.25 15.13 3.96
C LEU A 384 -0.20 15.67 2.53
N ARG A 385 0.96 15.61 1.87
CA ARG A 385 1.07 16.02 0.47
C ARG A 385 0.25 15.10 -0.45
N ARG A 386 0.41 13.77 -0.30
CA ARG A 386 -0.39 12.80 -1.07
C ARG A 386 -1.89 13.01 -0.87
N LEU A 387 -2.29 13.29 0.37
CA LEU A 387 -3.69 13.60 0.67
C LEU A 387 -4.14 14.87 -0.06
N ASP A 388 -3.31 15.91 -0.10
CA ASP A 388 -3.58 17.16 -0.81
C ASP A 388 -3.72 16.92 -2.33
N ASP A 389 -2.80 16.15 -2.91
CA ASP A 389 -2.82 15.75 -4.33
C ASP A 389 -4.06 14.90 -4.66
N ASN A 390 -4.43 13.96 -3.80
CA ASN A 390 -5.63 13.13 -3.96
C ASN A 390 -6.91 13.98 -3.87
N LEU A 391 -6.97 14.89 -2.90
CA LEU A 391 -8.11 15.81 -2.76
C LEU A 391 -8.26 16.71 -3.99
N ALA A 392 -7.15 17.19 -4.56
CA ALA A 392 -7.15 17.96 -5.80
C ALA A 392 -7.67 17.10 -6.99
N GLY A 393 -7.21 15.85 -7.10
CA GLY A 393 -7.70 14.90 -8.09
C GLY A 393 -9.21 14.61 -7.93
N TRP A 394 -9.68 14.43 -6.71
CA TRP A 394 -11.11 14.21 -6.43
C TRP A 394 -11.96 15.45 -6.72
N ALA A 395 -11.48 16.66 -6.40
CA ALA A 395 -12.15 17.89 -6.78
C ALA A 395 -12.36 17.97 -8.30
N GLY A 396 -11.34 17.63 -9.09
CA GLY A 396 -11.44 17.52 -10.55
C GLY A 396 -12.46 16.47 -11.00
N SER A 397 -12.49 15.31 -10.35
CA SER A 397 -13.42 14.21 -10.65
C SER A 397 -14.87 14.59 -10.34
N ILE A 398 -15.11 15.31 -9.24
CA ILE A 398 -16.45 15.83 -8.86
C ILE A 398 -16.97 16.80 -9.92
N GLY A 399 -16.10 17.66 -10.47
CA GLY A 399 -16.45 18.53 -11.59
C GLY A 399 -16.90 17.73 -12.83
N ALA A 400 -16.20 16.64 -13.15
CA ALA A 400 -16.58 15.73 -14.22
C ALA A 400 -17.93 15.02 -13.94
N PHE A 401 -18.16 14.58 -12.70
CA PHE A 401 -19.46 13.97 -12.31
C PHE A 401 -20.64 14.94 -12.46
N SER A 402 -20.46 16.20 -12.12
CA SER A 402 -21.48 17.24 -12.36
C SER A 402 -21.84 17.35 -13.84
N GLY A 403 -20.83 17.36 -14.73
CA GLY A 403 -21.05 17.36 -16.19
C GLY A 403 -21.73 16.09 -16.70
N MET A 404 -21.36 14.94 -16.17
CA MET A 404 -22.02 13.66 -16.49
C MET A 404 -23.47 13.61 -16.01
N LEU A 405 -23.76 14.15 -14.83
CA LEU A 405 -25.11 14.22 -14.27
C LEU A 405 -26.00 15.12 -15.14
N ALA A 406 -25.51 16.31 -15.49
CA ALA A 406 -26.20 17.23 -16.39
C ALA A 406 -26.50 16.58 -17.76
N SER A 407 -25.53 15.89 -18.33
CA SER A 407 -25.68 15.17 -19.60
C SER A 407 -26.67 14.00 -19.50
N ARG A 408 -26.69 13.25 -18.39
CA ARG A 408 -27.67 12.19 -18.13
C ARG A 408 -29.07 12.77 -17.93
N ARG A 409 -29.21 13.86 -17.18
CA ARG A 409 -30.47 14.56 -16.96
C ARG A 409 -31.08 15.05 -18.31
N ALA A 410 -30.27 15.65 -19.16
CA ALA A 410 -30.68 16.10 -20.49
C ALA A 410 -31.13 14.91 -21.37
N ARG A 411 -30.37 13.81 -21.39
CA ARG A 411 -30.76 12.58 -22.14
C ARG A 411 -32.03 11.95 -21.60
N HIS A 412 -32.19 11.87 -20.30
CA HIS A 412 -33.41 11.35 -19.67
C HIS A 412 -34.61 12.19 -20.03
N ALA A 413 -34.50 13.54 -19.94
CA ALA A 413 -35.58 14.47 -20.32
C ALA A 413 -35.95 14.34 -21.81
N ALA A 414 -34.99 14.11 -22.69
CA ALA A 414 -35.25 13.93 -24.12
C ALA A 414 -35.84 12.54 -24.46
N GLN A 415 -35.45 11.50 -23.77
CA GLN A 415 -35.87 10.10 -24.07
C GLN A 415 -37.20 9.73 -23.39
N ARG A 416 -37.49 10.31 -22.24
CA ARG A 416 -38.73 10.03 -21.48
C ARG A 416 -40.01 10.18 -22.30
N PRO A 417 -40.27 11.30 -23.00
CA PRO A 417 -41.50 11.45 -23.79
C PRO A 417 -41.59 10.44 -24.95
N VAL A 418 -40.43 10.03 -25.53
CA VAL A 418 -40.40 9.02 -26.58
C VAL A 418 -40.77 7.63 -26.03
N ALA A 419 -40.27 7.30 -24.85
CA ALA A 419 -40.60 6.06 -24.16
C ALA A 419 -42.06 6.03 -23.73
N GLU A 420 -42.60 7.10 -23.18
CA GLU A 420 -43.99 7.23 -22.77
C GLU A 420 -44.92 7.14 -23.99
N ALA A 421 -44.57 7.76 -25.11
CA ALA A 421 -45.32 7.62 -26.36
C ALA A 421 -45.28 6.19 -26.91
N ALA A 422 -44.16 5.53 -26.88
CA ALA A 422 -44.02 4.12 -27.28
C ALA A 422 -44.85 3.17 -26.39
N LEU A 423 -44.84 3.40 -25.07
CA LEU A 423 -45.67 2.64 -24.12
C LEU A 423 -47.17 2.86 -24.35
N SER A 424 -47.61 4.08 -24.64
CA SER A 424 -49.00 4.38 -24.92
C SER A 424 -49.50 3.87 -26.28
N ALA A 425 -48.63 3.88 -27.29
CA ALA A 425 -48.93 3.41 -28.64
C ALA A 425 -48.92 1.87 -28.81
N ALA A 426 -48.29 1.15 -27.92
CA ALA A 426 -48.10 -0.31 -28.04
C ALA A 426 -49.35 -1.05 -27.56
N SER A 427 -50.25 -1.38 -28.50
CA SER A 427 -51.39 -2.26 -28.19
C SER A 427 -50.99 -3.75 -28.20
N ILE A 428 -50.04 -4.15 -27.35
CA ILE A 428 -49.55 -5.53 -27.20
C ILE A 428 -50.71 -6.49 -26.93
N ASN A 429 -51.72 -6.06 -26.17
CA ASN A 429 -52.91 -6.85 -25.89
C ASN A 429 -53.70 -7.15 -27.15
N THR A 430 -53.82 -6.18 -28.06
CA THR A 430 -54.50 -6.35 -29.36
C THR A 430 -53.74 -7.33 -30.26
N LEU A 431 -52.40 -7.23 -30.29
CA LEU A 431 -51.55 -8.15 -31.04
C LEU A 431 -51.63 -9.59 -30.47
N ALA A 432 -51.64 -9.70 -29.13
CA ALA A 432 -51.82 -11.00 -28.47
C ALA A 432 -53.20 -11.62 -28.74
N GLN A 433 -54.26 -10.81 -28.81
CA GLN A 433 -55.59 -11.30 -29.18
C GLN A 433 -55.61 -11.78 -30.62
N ARG A 434 -55.03 -11.03 -31.57
CA ARG A 434 -54.92 -11.45 -32.97
C ARG A 434 -54.13 -12.74 -33.13
N GLN A 435 -53.02 -12.88 -32.43
CA GLN A 435 -52.18 -14.09 -32.42
C GLN A 435 -53.00 -15.31 -31.93
N ARG A 436 -53.74 -15.16 -30.82
CA ARG A 436 -54.63 -16.23 -30.32
C ARG A 436 -55.68 -16.64 -31.36
N LEU A 437 -56.35 -15.65 -31.97
CA LEU A 437 -57.36 -15.94 -33.04
C LEU A 437 -56.75 -16.68 -34.22
N LEU A 438 -55.49 -16.33 -34.61
CA LEU A 438 -54.79 -17.06 -35.68
C LEU A 438 -54.43 -18.48 -35.24
N THR A 439 -54.03 -18.68 -34.01
CA THR A 439 -53.75 -20.01 -33.43
C THR A 439 -55.00 -20.88 -33.43
N ASP A 440 -56.11 -20.36 -32.92
CA ASP A 440 -57.37 -21.08 -32.83
C ASP A 440 -57.90 -21.43 -34.24
N ARG A 441 -57.77 -20.51 -35.19
CA ARG A 441 -58.16 -20.75 -36.59
C ARG A 441 -57.29 -21.83 -37.23
N LEU A 442 -55.98 -21.80 -37.01
CA LEU A 442 -55.07 -22.80 -37.58
C LEU A 442 -55.29 -24.17 -36.95
N ASN A 443 -55.52 -24.26 -35.63
CA ASN A 443 -55.92 -25.49 -34.95
C ASN A 443 -57.25 -26.06 -35.48
N THR A 444 -58.21 -25.19 -35.76
CA THR A 444 -59.47 -25.60 -36.33
C THR A 444 -59.30 -26.18 -37.75
N ILE A 445 -58.49 -25.54 -38.59
CA ILE A 445 -58.15 -26.04 -39.95
C ILE A 445 -57.45 -27.39 -39.88
N GLU A 446 -56.56 -27.61 -38.95
CA GLU A 446 -55.87 -28.88 -38.73
C GLU A 446 -56.78 -29.95 -38.25
N GLN A 447 -57.68 -29.69 -37.28
CA GLN A 447 -58.66 -30.63 -36.76
C GLN A 447 -59.67 -31.02 -37.81
N GLN A 448 -60.15 -30.09 -38.66
CA GLN A 448 -61.11 -30.32 -39.71
C GLN A 448 -60.47 -30.91 -40.96
N GLN A 449 -59.16 -30.93 -41.05
CA GLN A 449 -58.41 -31.38 -42.23
C GLN A 449 -58.90 -30.71 -43.50
N ASP A 450 -59.24 -29.41 -43.45
CA ASP A 450 -59.79 -28.66 -44.59
C ASP A 450 -58.64 -28.04 -45.44
N PRO A 451 -58.33 -28.68 -46.61
CA PRO A 451 -57.27 -28.15 -47.46
C PRO A 451 -57.63 -26.81 -48.08
N MET A 452 -58.91 -26.54 -48.33
CA MET A 452 -59.34 -25.30 -48.97
C MET A 452 -59.17 -24.07 -48.06
N ALA A 453 -59.15 -24.28 -46.77
CA ALA A 453 -58.89 -23.19 -45.79
C ALA A 453 -57.45 -22.64 -45.88
N LEU A 454 -56.49 -23.37 -46.44
CA LEU A 454 -55.09 -22.96 -46.71
C LEU A 454 -54.79 -22.71 -48.19
N ALA A 455 -55.86 -22.68 -49.04
CA ALA A 455 -55.71 -22.36 -50.44
C ALA A 455 -55.25 -20.94 -50.64
N SER A 456 -54.44 -20.68 -51.65
CA SER A 456 -54.01 -19.30 -52.03
C SER A 456 -55.22 -18.50 -52.54
N ASP A 457 -55.09 -17.18 -52.57
CA ASP A 457 -56.16 -16.31 -53.10
C ASP A 457 -56.55 -16.63 -54.51
N GLU A 458 -55.63 -17.11 -55.35
CA GLU A 458 -55.93 -17.56 -56.72
C GLU A 458 -56.72 -18.87 -56.75
N GLU A 459 -56.27 -19.83 -55.96
CA GLU A 459 -56.98 -21.14 -55.83
C GLU A 459 -58.39 -20.97 -55.26
N ASN A 460 -58.54 -20.08 -54.26
CA ASN A 460 -59.84 -19.72 -53.70
C ASN A 460 -60.77 -19.07 -54.77
N ARG A 461 -60.25 -18.16 -55.57
CA ARG A 461 -61.02 -17.54 -56.67
C ARG A 461 -61.43 -18.57 -57.68
N GLN A 462 -60.53 -19.45 -58.09
CA GLN A 462 -60.84 -20.55 -59.02
C GLN A 462 -61.86 -21.50 -58.41
N TRP A 463 -61.74 -21.82 -57.11
CA TRP A 463 -62.71 -22.68 -56.43
C TRP A 463 -64.12 -22.08 -56.42
N LEU A 464 -64.25 -20.83 -56.05
CA LEU A 464 -65.49 -20.08 -56.05
C LEU A 464 -66.11 -19.97 -57.47
N ALA A 465 -65.28 -19.74 -58.48
CA ALA A 465 -65.70 -19.73 -59.88
C ALA A 465 -66.25 -21.08 -60.30
N LEU A 466 -65.57 -22.21 -59.98
CA LEU A 466 -66.02 -23.56 -60.26
C LEU A 466 -67.28 -23.92 -59.47
N GLN A 467 -67.48 -23.45 -58.26
CA GLN A 467 -68.72 -23.61 -57.49
C GLN A 467 -69.89 -22.83 -58.14
N SER A 468 -69.62 -21.57 -58.55
CA SER A 468 -70.63 -20.74 -59.23
C SER A 468 -71.04 -21.39 -60.59
N LEU A 469 -70.05 -21.90 -61.33
CA LEU A 469 -70.28 -22.63 -62.58
C LEU A 469 -71.11 -23.91 -62.34
N HIS A 470 -70.77 -24.66 -61.29
CA HIS A 470 -71.52 -25.85 -60.86
C HIS A 470 -72.99 -25.50 -60.59
N ALA A 471 -73.29 -24.46 -59.84
CA ALA A 471 -74.62 -23.98 -59.51
C ALA A 471 -75.38 -23.54 -60.77
N ARG A 472 -74.70 -22.89 -61.72
CA ARG A 472 -75.31 -22.50 -63.00
C ARG A 472 -75.65 -23.70 -63.89
N LEU A 473 -74.68 -24.63 -64.07
CA LEU A 473 -74.87 -25.85 -64.86
C LEU A 473 -75.93 -26.75 -64.26
N GLY A 474 -76.12 -26.78 -62.94
CA GLY A 474 -77.19 -27.55 -62.26
C GLY A 474 -78.60 -27.09 -62.59
N ARG A 475 -78.77 -25.80 -63.00
CA ARG A 475 -80.07 -25.20 -63.37
C ARG A 475 -80.44 -25.41 -64.86
N LEU A 476 -79.50 -25.92 -65.67
CA LEU A 476 -79.76 -26.14 -67.13
C LEU A 476 -80.26 -27.55 -67.39
N PRO A 477 -81.05 -27.76 -68.45
CA PRO A 477 -81.54 -29.09 -68.82
C PRO A 477 -80.40 -30.00 -69.25
N ALA A 478 -80.50 -31.31 -69.01
CA ALA A 478 -79.49 -32.29 -69.31
C ALA A 478 -79.43 -32.57 -70.84
N THR A 479 -78.62 -31.83 -71.57
CA THR A 479 -78.25 -32.11 -72.97
C THR A 479 -76.83 -32.70 -73.01
N ALA A 480 -76.45 -33.32 -74.14
CA ALA A 480 -75.14 -33.92 -74.29
C ALA A 480 -74.03 -32.92 -74.02
N ASP A 481 -74.09 -31.71 -74.58
CA ASP A 481 -73.09 -30.63 -74.39
C ASP A 481 -73.06 -30.15 -72.96
N ILE A 482 -74.20 -30.05 -72.28
CA ILE A 482 -74.25 -29.60 -70.86
C ILE A 482 -73.67 -30.69 -69.94
N ASN A 483 -73.88 -31.95 -70.25
CA ASN A 483 -73.28 -33.04 -69.50
C ASN A 483 -71.78 -33.09 -69.68
N GLU A 484 -71.26 -32.87 -70.90
CA GLU A 484 -69.82 -32.72 -71.13
C GLU A 484 -69.20 -31.54 -70.32
N LEU A 485 -69.89 -30.38 -70.28
CA LEU A 485 -69.50 -29.27 -69.48
C LEU A 485 -69.50 -29.54 -67.96
N ARG A 486 -70.49 -30.33 -67.49
CA ARG A 486 -70.54 -30.77 -66.07
C ARG A 486 -69.37 -31.70 -65.74
N ASP A 487 -69.06 -32.63 -66.62
CA ASP A 487 -67.96 -33.57 -66.47
C ASP A 487 -66.60 -32.79 -66.48
N LYS A 488 -66.49 -31.84 -67.35
CA LYS A 488 -65.29 -30.97 -67.40
C LYS A 488 -65.12 -30.11 -66.14
N GLN A 489 -66.26 -29.52 -65.68
CA GLN A 489 -66.23 -28.72 -64.42
C GLN A 489 -65.93 -29.65 -63.22
N GLN A 490 -66.49 -30.85 -63.16
CA GLN A 490 -66.20 -31.78 -62.06
C GLN A 490 -64.75 -32.24 -62.06
N ARG A 491 -64.18 -32.51 -63.24
CA ARG A 491 -62.74 -32.82 -63.39
C ARG A 491 -61.88 -31.68 -62.97
N LEU A 492 -62.15 -30.47 -63.42
CA LEU A 492 -61.36 -29.26 -63.00
C LEU A 492 -61.45 -29.02 -61.50
N ARG A 493 -62.63 -29.19 -60.92
CA ARG A 493 -62.82 -29.10 -59.48
C ARG A 493 -62.04 -30.18 -58.73
N GLY A 494 -62.02 -31.42 -59.24
CA GLY A 494 -61.25 -32.52 -58.68
C GLY A 494 -59.75 -32.26 -58.75
N ILE A 495 -59.25 -31.77 -59.90
CA ILE A 495 -57.84 -31.42 -60.09
C ILE A 495 -57.41 -30.28 -59.11
N LEU A 496 -58.23 -29.22 -59.04
CA LEU A 496 -57.92 -28.12 -58.11
C LEU A 496 -57.91 -28.58 -56.64
N PHE A 497 -58.93 -29.36 -56.26
CA PHE A 497 -58.99 -29.94 -54.91
C PHE A 497 -57.80 -30.86 -54.62
N TRP A 498 -57.41 -31.70 -55.61
CA TRP A 498 -56.24 -32.57 -55.48
C TRP A 498 -54.96 -31.78 -55.30
N ASN A 499 -54.75 -30.76 -56.10
CA ASN A 499 -53.56 -29.90 -56.01
C ASN A 499 -53.48 -29.23 -54.63
N VAL A 500 -54.56 -28.59 -54.19
CA VAL A 500 -54.61 -27.94 -52.86
C VAL A 500 -54.43 -28.94 -51.70
N SER A 501 -55.02 -30.15 -51.85
CA SER A 501 -54.90 -31.24 -50.87
C SER A 501 -53.47 -31.81 -50.81
N SER A 502 -52.79 -31.91 -51.95
CA SER A 502 -51.40 -32.36 -52.01
C SER A 502 -50.46 -31.41 -51.32
N ASP A 503 -50.70 -30.09 -51.41
CA ASP A 503 -49.93 -29.03 -50.78
C ASP A 503 -50.40 -28.73 -49.37
N TYR A 504 -51.43 -29.32 -48.84
CA TYR A 504 -52.03 -29.01 -47.55
C TYR A 504 -51.00 -29.14 -46.39
N LYS A 505 -50.32 -30.30 -46.30
CA LYS A 505 -49.35 -30.57 -45.24
C LYS A 505 -48.15 -29.57 -45.23
N PRO A 506 -47.49 -29.34 -46.39
CA PRO A 506 -46.46 -28.29 -46.47
C PRO A 506 -46.95 -26.90 -46.06
N ARG A 507 -48.12 -26.47 -46.50
CA ARG A 507 -48.73 -25.19 -46.20
C ARG A 507 -49.10 -25.06 -44.72
N LEU A 508 -49.68 -26.15 -44.14
CA LEU A 508 -50.00 -26.21 -42.72
C LEU A 508 -48.70 -26.06 -41.87
N TRP A 509 -47.67 -26.82 -42.24
CA TRP A 509 -46.37 -26.73 -41.55
C TRP A 509 -45.77 -25.33 -41.66
N ALA A 510 -45.78 -24.71 -42.83
CA ALA A 510 -45.29 -23.34 -43.03
C ALA A 510 -46.08 -22.34 -42.19
N ALA A 511 -47.41 -22.44 -42.15
CA ALA A 511 -48.26 -21.58 -41.32
C ALA A 511 -48.02 -21.78 -39.82
N GLN A 512 -47.83 -23.02 -39.38
CA GLN A 512 -47.45 -23.33 -37.98
C GLN A 512 -46.07 -22.77 -37.62
N GLN A 513 -45.11 -22.82 -38.54
CA GLN A 513 -43.79 -22.25 -38.32
C GLN A 513 -43.86 -20.73 -38.22
N GLN A 514 -44.57 -20.06 -39.14
CA GLN A 514 -44.79 -18.59 -39.05
C GLN A 514 -45.49 -18.19 -37.75
N LEU A 515 -46.44 -19.01 -37.29
CA LEU A 515 -47.12 -18.75 -36.03
C LEU A 515 -46.20 -18.89 -34.82
N ARG A 516 -45.28 -19.88 -34.81
CA ARG A 516 -44.23 -20.02 -33.77
C ARG A 516 -43.28 -18.84 -33.79
N GLU A 517 -42.82 -18.39 -34.96
CA GLU A 517 -41.97 -17.21 -35.11
C GLU A 517 -42.68 -15.93 -34.61
N LEU A 518 -43.98 -15.81 -34.90
CA LEU A 518 -44.79 -14.69 -34.39
C LEU A 518 -44.95 -14.74 -32.87
N ASP A 519 -45.12 -15.95 -32.29
CA ASP A 519 -45.24 -16.14 -30.85
C ASP A 519 -43.93 -15.78 -30.12
N ASP A 520 -42.76 -16.23 -30.66
CA ASP A 520 -41.46 -15.87 -30.14
C ASP A 520 -41.21 -14.36 -30.21
N LEU A 521 -41.55 -13.74 -31.36
CA LEU A 521 -41.41 -12.28 -31.52
C LEU A 521 -42.33 -11.51 -30.53
N LEU A 522 -43.56 -11.98 -30.35
CA LEU A 522 -44.49 -11.38 -29.39
C LEU A 522 -44.01 -11.58 -27.96
N GLY A 523 -43.42 -12.72 -27.62
CA GLY A 523 -42.77 -12.98 -26.33
C GLY A 523 -41.64 -12.00 -26.05
N ARG A 524 -40.72 -11.83 -27.00
CA ARG A 524 -39.62 -10.85 -26.90
C ARG A 524 -40.12 -9.42 -26.78
N THR A 525 -41.15 -9.06 -27.55
CA THR A 525 -41.75 -7.74 -27.50
C THR A 525 -42.41 -7.46 -26.14
N ARG A 526 -43.08 -8.46 -25.55
CA ARG A 526 -43.66 -8.37 -24.21
C ARG A 526 -42.59 -8.20 -23.15
N ALA A 527 -41.50 -8.98 -23.23
CA ALA A 527 -40.36 -8.87 -22.30
C ALA A 527 -39.70 -7.49 -22.39
N ALA A 528 -39.47 -6.99 -23.60
CA ALA A 528 -38.93 -5.64 -23.81
C ALA A 528 -39.85 -4.54 -23.27
N TYR A 529 -41.15 -4.67 -23.49
CA TYR A 529 -42.17 -3.75 -22.98
C TYR A 529 -42.23 -3.77 -21.44
N ALA A 530 -42.24 -4.96 -20.86
CA ALA A 530 -42.21 -5.12 -19.40
C ALA A 530 -40.92 -4.52 -18.79
N GLY A 531 -39.78 -4.75 -19.44
CA GLY A 531 -38.49 -4.14 -19.03
C GLY A 531 -38.53 -2.61 -19.13
N LEU A 532 -39.12 -2.06 -20.19
CA LEU A 532 -39.24 -0.60 -20.34
C LEU A 532 -40.23 0.00 -19.32
N ALA A 533 -41.33 -0.67 -19.04
CA ALA A 533 -42.28 -0.27 -18.01
C ALA A 533 -41.66 -0.31 -16.61
N ALA A 534 -40.99 -1.41 -16.26
CA ALA A 534 -40.27 -1.55 -15.00
C ALA A 534 -39.15 -0.52 -14.85
N ALA A 535 -38.40 -0.21 -15.91
CA ALA A 535 -37.40 0.84 -15.90
C ALA A 535 -38.03 2.25 -15.70
N GLY A 536 -39.25 2.44 -16.15
CA GLY A 536 -40.01 3.68 -15.94
C GLY A 536 -40.57 3.81 -14.52
N GLU A 537 -40.99 2.72 -13.90
CA GLU A 537 -41.55 2.68 -12.54
C GLU A 537 -40.47 2.55 -11.45
N GLY A 538 -39.37 1.85 -11.74
CA GLY A 538 -38.35 1.46 -10.75
C GLY A 538 -37.27 2.48 -10.48
N ALA A 539 -37.23 3.63 -11.16
CA ALA A 539 -36.23 4.66 -10.92
C ALA A 539 -36.87 6.06 -11.01
N PRO A 540 -37.35 6.61 -9.92
CA PRO A 540 -37.22 8.05 -9.76
C PRO A 540 -35.69 8.28 -9.77
N VAL A 541 -35.13 8.66 -10.92
CA VAL A 541 -33.74 9.10 -10.98
C VAL A 541 -33.71 10.38 -10.17
N ASP A 542 -33.27 10.26 -8.91
CA ASP A 542 -33.13 11.39 -7.99
C ASP A 542 -31.90 12.21 -8.41
N PHE A 543 -32.04 12.89 -9.56
CA PHE A 543 -30.99 13.78 -10.06
C PHE A 543 -30.69 14.90 -9.07
N ASP A 544 -31.70 15.37 -8.33
CA ASP A 544 -31.56 16.46 -7.36
C ASP A 544 -30.81 15.97 -6.11
N GLY A 545 -31.07 14.77 -5.63
CA GLY A 545 -30.32 14.15 -4.55
C GLY A 545 -28.85 13.90 -4.91
N PHE A 546 -28.55 13.46 -6.13
CA PHE A 546 -27.17 13.35 -6.61
C PHE A 546 -26.49 14.72 -6.72
N GLU A 547 -27.19 15.77 -7.19
CA GLU A 547 -26.67 17.12 -7.29
C GLU A 547 -26.32 17.69 -5.91
N LEU A 548 -27.22 17.52 -4.93
CA LEU A 548 -26.96 17.88 -3.53
C LEU A 548 -25.76 17.14 -2.96
N ARG A 549 -25.66 15.84 -3.19
CA ARG A 549 -24.53 15.04 -2.70
C ARG A 549 -23.19 15.44 -3.32
N ILE A 550 -23.18 15.77 -4.61
CA ILE A 550 -22.00 16.31 -5.30
C ILE A 550 -21.59 17.66 -4.69
N ALA A 551 -22.55 18.55 -4.42
CA ALA A 551 -22.27 19.85 -3.80
C ALA A 551 -21.74 19.70 -2.36
N GLU A 552 -22.30 18.79 -1.56
CA GLU A 552 -21.81 18.46 -0.21
C GLU A 552 -20.37 17.97 -0.25
N LEU A 553 -20.07 16.98 -1.13
CA LEU A 553 -18.73 16.42 -1.26
C LEU A 553 -17.71 17.47 -1.74
N HIS A 554 -18.11 18.36 -2.66
CA HIS A 554 -17.26 19.46 -3.08
C HIS A 554 -16.90 20.38 -1.91
N GLY A 555 -17.90 20.79 -1.13
CA GLY A 555 -17.67 21.62 0.05
C GLY A 555 -16.89 20.91 1.17
N GLU A 556 -16.95 19.58 1.25
CA GLU A 556 -16.14 18.80 2.17
C GLU A 556 -14.69 18.72 1.72
N ILE A 557 -14.45 18.50 0.43
CA ILE A 557 -13.10 18.50 -0.16
C ILE A 557 -12.41 19.86 0.04
N ASP A 558 -13.10 20.97 -0.24
CA ASP A 558 -12.53 22.32 -0.05
C ASP A 558 -12.11 22.57 1.40
N ARG A 559 -12.93 22.13 2.36
CA ARG A 559 -12.59 22.21 3.80
C ARG A 559 -11.40 21.35 4.16
N LEU A 560 -11.35 20.13 3.62
CA LEU A 560 -10.23 19.21 3.85
C LEU A 560 -8.92 19.72 3.23
N GLN A 561 -8.95 20.26 2.01
CA GLN A 561 -7.78 20.88 1.37
C GLN A 561 -7.23 22.04 2.20
N THR A 562 -8.11 22.93 2.69
CA THR A 562 -7.70 24.03 3.57
C THR A 562 -7.04 23.50 4.84
N ARG A 563 -7.64 22.50 5.49
CA ARG A 563 -7.10 21.90 6.71
C ARG A 563 -5.78 21.17 6.46
N THR A 564 -5.68 20.41 5.37
CA THR A 564 -4.46 19.69 4.98
C THR A 564 -3.33 20.67 4.70
N GLY A 565 -3.60 21.79 4.02
CA GLY A 565 -2.61 22.84 3.78
C GLY A 565 -2.06 23.44 5.07
N VAL A 566 -2.91 23.73 6.06
CA VAL A 566 -2.48 24.22 7.38
C VAL A 566 -1.63 23.19 8.12
N LEU A 567 -2.06 21.90 8.12
CA LEU A 567 -1.32 20.83 8.78
C LEU A 567 0.03 20.57 8.11
N ARG A 568 0.09 20.63 6.77
CA ARG A 568 1.34 20.48 6.02
C ARG A 568 2.36 21.57 6.36
N LEU A 569 1.91 22.84 6.47
CA LEU A 569 2.78 23.92 6.91
C LEU A 569 3.28 23.70 8.34
N ALA A 570 2.42 23.27 9.25
CA ALA A 570 2.81 22.97 10.63
C ALA A 570 3.82 21.81 10.69
N GLN A 571 3.58 20.75 9.91
CA GLN A 571 4.49 19.60 9.84
C GLN A 571 5.83 19.96 9.21
N GLY A 572 5.84 20.83 8.19
CA GLY A 572 7.07 21.36 7.60
C GLY A 572 7.93 22.06 8.64
N ARG A 573 7.33 22.98 9.40
CA ARG A 573 8.03 23.67 10.51
C ARG A 573 8.53 22.72 11.59
N HIS A 574 7.81 21.63 11.85
CA HIS A 574 8.25 20.63 12.80
C HIS A 574 9.50 19.88 12.32
N ILE A 575 9.56 19.50 11.04
CA ILE A 575 10.74 18.89 10.41
C ILE A 575 11.95 19.85 10.49
N GLU A 576 11.75 21.10 10.11
CA GLU A 576 12.78 22.14 10.18
C GLU A 576 13.29 22.32 11.61
N ALA A 577 12.38 22.34 12.60
CA ALA A 577 12.75 22.48 14.00
C ALA A 577 13.59 21.29 14.50
N ILE A 578 13.24 20.04 14.13
CA ILE A 578 14.04 18.85 14.49
C ILE A 578 15.43 18.95 13.86
N ALA A 579 15.51 19.31 12.58
CA ALA A 579 16.77 19.42 11.86
C ALA A 579 17.66 20.52 12.43
N VAL A 580 17.12 21.70 12.66
CA VAL A 580 17.87 22.83 13.25
C VAL A 580 18.33 22.49 14.67
N ALA A 581 17.49 21.87 15.51
CA ALA A 581 17.86 21.49 16.87
C ALA A 581 19.06 20.52 16.90
N GLU A 582 19.11 19.57 15.98
CA GLU A 582 20.24 18.64 15.84
C GLU A 582 21.52 19.38 15.43
N LEU A 583 21.45 20.29 14.42
CA LEU A 583 22.61 21.04 13.97
C LEU A 583 23.13 22.01 15.05
N GLU A 584 22.24 22.62 15.80
CA GLU A 584 22.62 23.46 16.96
C GLU A 584 23.32 22.62 18.05
N GLN A 585 22.85 21.38 18.29
CA GLN A 585 23.53 20.48 19.23
C GLN A 585 24.93 20.08 18.72
N GLN A 586 25.06 19.79 17.41
CA GLN A 586 26.39 19.52 16.82
C GLN A 586 27.31 20.73 16.95
N LYS A 587 26.81 21.92 16.71
CA LYS A 587 27.58 23.17 16.89
C LYS A 587 28.06 23.35 18.33
N GLN A 588 27.21 23.07 19.32
CA GLN A 588 27.63 23.12 20.74
C GLN A 588 28.74 22.10 21.06
N ARG A 589 28.69 20.88 20.47
CA ARG A 589 29.80 19.91 20.63
C ARG A 589 31.12 20.45 20.05
N LEU A 590 31.06 21.03 18.86
CA LEU A 590 32.24 21.64 18.23
C LEU A 590 32.82 22.79 19.06
N GLU A 591 32.00 23.61 19.71
CA GLU A 591 32.43 24.63 20.63
C GLU A 591 33.20 24.04 21.83
N GLN A 592 32.69 22.91 22.38
CA GLN A 592 33.40 22.19 23.44
C GLN A 592 34.75 21.62 22.94
N TYR A 593 34.76 21.02 21.75
CA TYR A 593 36.01 20.52 21.16
C TYR A 593 37.02 21.65 20.89
N LEU A 594 36.56 22.81 20.44
CA LEU A 594 37.43 23.99 20.27
C LEU A 594 38.08 24.44 21.58
N VAL A 595 37.32 24.49 22.68
CA VAL A 595 37.86 24.84 24.00
C VAL A 595 38.90 23.81 24.45
N LEU A 596 38.57 22.51 24.32
CA LEU A 596 39.46 21.40 24.68
C LEU A 596 40.73 21.39 23.82
N ALA A 597 40.60 21.58 22.51
CA ALA A 597 41.75 21.63 21.60
C ALA A 597 42.72 22.78 21.93
N ARG A 598 42.19 23.97 22.19
CA ARG A 598 43.01 25.14 22.56
C ARG A 598 43.72 24.94 23.89
N TYR A 599 43.00 24.39 24.89
CA TYR A 599 43.58 24.10 26.19
C TYR A 599 44.68 23.04 26.07
N ALA A 600 44.41 21.91 25.43
CA ALA A 600 45.37 20.83 25.23
C ALA A 600 46.59 21.28 24.40
N MET A 601 46.39 22.11 23.38
CA MET A 601 47.46 22.70 22.60
C MET A 601 48.38 23.58 23.46
N ALA A 602 47.80 24.48 24.29
CA ALA A 602 48.56 25.34 25.20
C ALA A 602 49.38 24.50 26.19
N GLN A 603 48.75 23.48 26.81
CA GLN A 603 49.43 22.58 27.73
C GLN A 603 50.57 21.77 27.05
N THR A 604 50.35 21.34 25.81
CA THR A 604 51.37 20.61 25.04
C THR A 604 52.56 21.50 24.69
N ARG A 605 52.31 22.78 24.34
CA ARG A 605 53.36 23.78 24.11
C ARG A 605 54.18 24.05 25.36
N ASP A 606 53.53 24.24 26.52
CA ASP A 606 54.22 24.44 27.80
C ASP A 606 55.09 23.24 28.16
N THR A 607 54.59 22.01 27.97
CA THR A 607 55.34 20.77 28.20
C THR A 607 56.55 20.67 27.27
N ALA A 608 56.39 21.02 25.99
CA ALA A 608 57.49 21.04 25.01
C ALA A 608 58.60 22.05 25.40
N LEU A 609 58.20 23.24 25.82
CA LEU A 609 59.15 24.27 26.26
C LEU A 609 59.90 23.85 27.52
N ASN A 610 59.20 23.28 28.50
CA ASN A 610 59.80 22.81 29.74
C ASN A 610 60.74 21.61 29.57
N SER A 611 60.45 20.70 28.64
CA SER A 611 61.33 19.58 28.30
C SER A 611 62.65 20.05 27.67
N HIS A 612 62.57 21.03 26.76
CA HIS A 612 63.79 21.67 26.20
C HIS A 612 64.64 22.44 27.23
N THR A 613 63.98 23.03 28.22
CA THR A 613 64.72 23.79 29.28
C THR A 613 65.42 22.85 30.24
N THR A 614 64.92 21.66 30.48
CA THR A 614 65.52 20.65 31.37
C THR A 614 66.72 19.94 30.73
N GLU A 615 66.77 19.83 29.38
CA GLU A 615 67.90 19.29 28.62
C GLU A 615 69.08 20.25 28.45
N ILE A 616 68.87 21.55 28.74
CA ILE A 616 69.93 22.62 28.60
C ILE A 616 70.60 22.95 29.91
N LEU A 617 70.17 22.47 31.08
CA LEU A 617 70.84 22.62 32.35
C LEU A 617 71.73 21.42 32.62
N PRO A 618 73.08 21.59 32.61
CA PRO A 618 74.08 20.55 32.90
C PRO A 618 74.05 20.06 34.36
#